data_a54e06c997928eb3c0b5aa47ca7be33e
#
_entry.id   a54e06c997928eb3c0b5aa47ca7be33e
#
_cell.length_a   1.000
_cell.length_b   1.000
_cell.length_c   1.000
_cell.angle_alpha   90.00
_cell.angle_beta   90.00
_cell.angle_gamma   90.00
#
_symmetry.space_group_name_H-M   'P 1'
#
loop_
_entity.id
_entity.type
_entity.pdbx_description
1 polymer ?
#
loop_
_entity_poly.entity_id
_entity_poly.type
_entity_poly.pdbx_seq_one_letter_code
_entity_poly.pdbx_strand_id
1 'polypeptide(L)'
;MIYWLIARMLRRQITDLPGQVCIMISGQDMIHAPDKLYRVTVWCKAISASVGQKNPGAQVIRGLTFHIATERPDEMTRCLPEIRKIGTVARLHLHIGDQEEVTGSGMDVVVAIGKSGREEVTSCIRRMAEDHVPPEKVDEALLDSYLTFQYTPEVVIKSGGDHLTDFLIWQSVYSELFFSDVNWEFFREVDFLRILRDYQSRMRRFGK
;
A
#
# COMPACT_ATOMS: atom_id res chain seq x y z
N MET A 1 -25.51 6.44 -10.86
CA MET A 1 -25.52 5.84 -12.22
C MET A 1 -24.27 6.25 -13.02
N ILE A 2 -23.91 7.52 -13.11
CA ILE A 2 -22.78 8.00 -13.94
C ILE A 2 -21.43 7.41 -13.54
N TYR A 3 -21.12 7.31 -12.24
CA TYR A 3 -19.86 6.76 -11.75
C TYR A 3 -19.66 5.27 -12.09
N TRP A 4 -20.72 4.48 -12.13
CA TRP A 4 -20.65 3.09 -12.55
C TRP A 4 -20.26 2.94 -14.04
N LEU A 5 -20.82 3.80 -14.91
CA LEU A 5 -20.47 3.83 -16.32
C LEU A 5 -18.99 4.23 -16.51
N ILE A 6 -18.54 5.25 -15.79
CA ILE A 6 -17.14 5.71 -15.84
C ILE A 6 -16.20 4.60 -15.33
N ALA A 7 -16.50 3.95 -14.21
CA ALA A 7 -15.70 2.85 -13.69
C ALA A 7 -15.63 1.69 -14.70
N ARG A 8 -16.76 1.34 -15.35
CA ARG A 8 -16.78 0.29 -16.39
C ARG A 8 -15.93 0.66 -17.60
N MET A 9 -15.96 1.92 -18.03
CA MET A 9 -15.13 2.41 -19.13
C MET A 9 -13.64 2.34 -18.77
N LEU A 10 -13.26 2.86 -17.58
CA LEU A 10 -11.88 2.83 -17.11
C LEU A 10 -11.34 1.41 -16.98
N ARG A 11 -12.11 0.49 -16.39
CA ARG A 11 -11.73 -0.94 -16.30
C ARG A 11 -11.46 -1.59 -17.66
N ARG A 12 -12.10 -1.10 -18.73
CA ARG A 12 -11.84 -1.60 -20.10
C ARG A 12 -10.53 -1.08 -20.70
N GLN A 13 -10.14 0.14 -20.31
CA GLN A 13 -8.91 0.79 -20.78
C GLN A 13 -7.65 0.31 -20.06
N ILE A 14 -7.81 -0.24 -18.85
CA ILE A 14 -6.68 -0.75 -18.08
C ILE A 14 -6.32 -2.15 -18.59
N THR A 15 -5.07 -2.29 -19.05
CA THR A 15 -4.50 -3.52 -19.64
C THR A 15 -3.26 -4.01 -18.89
N ASP A 16 -2.66 -3.15 -18.07
CA ASP A 16 -1.48 -3.43 -17.25
C ASP A 16 -1.64 -2.77 -15.88
N LEU A 17 -1.12 -3.41 -14.84
CA LEU A 17 -1.27 -2.99 -13.45
C LEU A 17 0.07 -3.00 -12.72
N PRO A 18 0.26 -2.14 -11.68
CA PRO A 18 1.40 -2.29 -10.79
C PRO A 18 1.31 -3.61 -10.02
N GLY A 19 2.44 -4.28 -9.80
CA GLY A 19 2.50 -5.49 -8.97
C GLY A 19 2.29 -5.21 -7.50
N GLN A 20 2.73 -4.03 -7.03
CA GLN A 20 2.65 -3.60 -5.64
C GLN A 20 2.12 -2.16 -5.56
N VAL A 21 1.08 -1.96 -4.76
CA VAL A 21 0.44 -0.66 -4.52
C VAL A 21 0.52 -0.32 -3.03
N CYS A 22 0.93 0.90 -2.72
CA CYS A 22 0.87 1.45 -1.36
C CYS A 22 -0.14 2.60 -1.32
N ILE A 23 -0.99 2.63 -0.31
CA ILE A 23 -1.91 3.73 -0.04
C ILE A 23 -1.59 4.31 1.32
N MET A 24 -1.26 5.60 1.34
CA MET A 24 -0.96 6.34 2.55
C MET A 24 -2.20 7.07 3.05
N ILE A 25 -2.55 6.81 4.30
CA ILE A 25 -3.76 7.30 4.95
C ILE A 25 -3.38 7.93 6.28
N SER A 26 -4.00 9.06 6.64
CA SER A 26 -3.86 9.60 7.99
C SER A 26 -4.68 8.80 9.00
N GLY A 27 -4.25 8.78 10.27
CA GLY A 27 -5.03 8.16 11.34
C GLY A 27 -6.43 8.74 11.47
N GLN A 28 -6.62 10.04 11.23
CA GLN A 28 -7.93 10.68 11.22
C GLN A 28 -8.83 10.14 10.09
N ASP A 29 -8.31 10.07 8.88
CA ASP A 29 -9.05 9.51 7.74
C ASP A 29 -9.46 8.05 7.98
N MET A 30 -8.54 7.27 8.58
CA MET A 30 -8.81 5.88 8.93
C MET A 30 -9.98 5.76 9.93
N ILE A 31 -10.04 6.65 10.92
CA ILE A 31 -11.11 6.67 11.92
C ILE A 31 -12.48 6.99 11.29
N HIS A 32 -12.51 7.89 10.31
CA HIS A 32 -13.74 8.30 9.65
C HIS A 32 -14.29 7.25 8.68
N ALA A 33 -13.43 6.47 8.04
CA ALA A 33 -13.84 5.49 7.04
C ALA A 33 -13.02 4.17 7.12
N PRO A 34 -13.12 3.42 8.22
CA PRO A 34 -12.33 2.21 8.44
C PRO A 34 -12.72 1.05 7.50
N ASP A 35 -13.95 0.98 7.04
CA ASP A 35 -14.46 -0.03 6.11
C ASP A 35 -13.85 0.08 4.71
N LYS A 36 -13.26 1.23 4.40
CA LYS A 36 -12.76 1.50 3.05
C LYS A 36 -11.53 0.68 2.69
N LEU A 37 -10.70 0.27 3.67
CA LEU A 37 -9.60 -0.65 3.42
C LEU A 37 -10.09 -1.96 2.78
N TYR A 38 -11.13 -2.54 3.36
CA TYR A 38 -11.77 -3.74 2.80
C TYR A 38 -12.28 -3.50 1.38
N ARG A 39 -12.98 -2.38 1.15
CA ARG A 39 -13.54 -2.03 -0.17
C ARG A 39 -12.45 -1.87 -1.22
N VAL A 40 -11.36 -1.16 -0.90
CA VAL A 40 -10.22 -1.00 -1.81
C VAL A 40 -9.56 -2.35 -2.12
N THR A 41 -9.41 -3.22 -1.12
CA THR A 41 -8.91 -4.59 -1.33
C THR A 41 -9.77 -5.35 -2.34
N VAL A 42 -11.09 -5.25 -2.21
CA VAL A 42 -12.03 -5.86 -3.17
C VAL A 42 -11.89 -5.26 -4.58
N TRP A 43 -11.69 -3.94 -4.70
CA TRP A 43 -11.46 -3.29 -6.01
C TRP A 43 -10.16 -3.77 -6.65
N CYS A 44 -9.06 -3.87 -5.89
CA CYS A 44 -7.79 -4.41 -6.37
C CYS A 44 -7.95 -5.82 -6.92
N LYS A 45 -8.63 -6.71 -6.20
CA LYS A 45 -8.89 -8.08 -6.65
C LYS A 45 -9.75 -8.11 -7.92
N ALA A 46 -10.80 -7.31 -7.96
CA ALA A 46 -11.71 -7.28 -9.11
C ALA A 46 -11.02 -6.77 -10.38
N ILE A 47 -10.20 -5.71 -10.30
CA ILE A 47 -9.46 -5.21 -11.46
C ILE A 47 -8.37 -6.18 -11.89
N SER A 48 -7.62 -6.78 -10.95
CA SER A 48 -6.59 -7.77 -11.23
C SER A 48 -7.17 -8.99 -11.95
N ALA A 49 -8.29 -9.52 -11.47
CA ALA A 49 -8.98 -10.62 -12.15
C ALA A 49 -9.43 -10.24 -13.55
N SER A 50 -9.97 -9.01 -13.73
CA SER A 50 -10.42 -8.53 -15.03
C SER A 50 -9.28 -8.38 -16.04
N VAL A 51 -8.12 -7.87 -15.61
CA VAL A 51 -6.94 -7.70 -16.46
C VAL A 51 -6.32 -9.05 -16.80
N GLY A 52 -6.13 -9.93 -15.82
CA GLY A 52 -5.57 -11.27 -16.03
C GLY A 52 -6.42 -12.15 -16.95
N GLN A 53 -7.76 -12.00 -16.93
CA GLN A 53 -8.65 -12.72 -17.86
C GLN A 53 -8.53 -12.20 -19.30
N LYS A 54 -8.35 -10.89 -19.49
CA LYS A 54 -8.23 -10.29 -20.83
C LYS A 54 -6.85 -10.50 -21.44
N ASN A 55 -5.81 -10.47 -20.62
CA ASN A 55 -4.42 -10.59 -21.02
C ASN A 55 -3.67 -11.50 -20.04
N PRO A 56 -3.58 -12.80 -20.28
CA PRO A 56 -2.95 -13.76 -19.37
C PRO A 56 -1.46 -13.51 -19.08
N GLY A 57 -0.80 -12.64 -19.85
CA GLY A 57 0.59 -12.25 -19.61
C GLY A 57 0.76 -10.89 -18.92
N ALA A 58 -0.34 -10.16 -18.67
CA ALA A 58 -0.28 -8.85 -18.04
C ALA A 58 0.11 -8.94 -16.57
N GLN A 59 0.83 -7.92 -16.10
CA GLN A 59 1.05 -7.74 -14.69
C GLN A 59 -0.26 -7.42 -13.96
N VAL A 60 -0.44 -8.01 -12.78
CA VAL A 60 -1.61 -7.81 -11.91
C VAL A 60 -1.14 -7.40 -10.53
N ILE A 61 -2.02 -6.77 -9.74
CA ILE A 61 -1.71 -6.40 -8.37
C ILE A 61 -1.56 -7.68 -7.54
N ARG A 62 -0.37 -7.91 -7.01
CA ARG A 62 -0.02 -9.04 -6.16
C ARG A 62 -0.03 -8.68 -4.68
N GLY A 63 0.27 -7.41 -4.37
CA GLY A 63 0.29 -6.90 -3.02
C GLY A 63 -0.26 -5.49 -2.91
N LEU A 64 -0.93 -5.24 -1.79
CA LEU A 64 -1.52 -3.96 -1.41
C LEU A 64 -1.08 -3.60 0.00
N THR A 65 -0.54 -2.41 0.17
CA THR A 65 -0.14 -1.89 1.47
C THR A 65 -0.97 -0.69 1.85
N PHE A 66 -1.50 -0.70 3.04
CA PHE A 66 -2.09 0.47 3.70
C PHE A 66 -1.13 0.95 4.78
N HIS A 67 -0.53 2.11 4.57
CA HIS A 67 0.30 2.77 5.56
C HIS A 67 -0.53 3.84 6.29
N ILE A 68 -0.82 3.60 7.57
CA ILE A 68 -1.65 4.48 8.40
C ILE A 68 -0.72 5.31 9.28
N ALA A 69 -0.51 6.57 8.88
CA ALA A 69 0.32 7.53 9.61
C ALA A 69 -0.45 8.04 10.83
N THR A 70 0.01 7.71 12.04
CA THR A 70 -0.57 8.17 13.31
C THR A 70 0.48 8.20 14.41
N GLU A 71 0.45 9.24 15.23
CA GLU A 71 1.25 9.32 16.47
C GLU A 71 0.58 8.58 17.63
N ARG A 72 -0.68 8.15 17.46
CA ARG A 72 -1.49 7.47 18.48
C ARG A 72 -2.05 6.15 17.95
N PRO A 73 -1.21 5.12 17.88
CA PRO A 73 -1.64 3.80 17.39
C PRO A 73 -2.79 3.21 18.20
N ASP A 74 -2.87 3.51 19.48
CA ASP A 74 -3.92 3.00 20.39
C ASP A 74 -5.33 3.44 19.96
N GLU A 75 -5.47 4.64 19.38
CA GLU A 75 -6.76 5.12 18.87
C GLU A 75 -7.27 4.28 17.69
N MET A 76 -6.38 3.54 17.02
CA MET A 76 -6.74 2.66 15.90
C MET A 76 -7.38 1.35 16.35
N THR A 77 -7.34 1.02 17.65
CA THR A 77 -7.95 -0.20 18.20
C THR A 77 -9.41 -0.35 17.79
N ARG A 78 -10.16 0.74 17.76
CA ARG A 78 -11.57 0.76 17.32
C ARG A 78 -11.78 0.41 15.85
N CYS A 79 -10.75 0.55 15.01
CA CYS A 79 -10.79 0.23 13.58
C CYS A 79 -10.43 -1.22 13.28
N LEU A 80 -9.80 -1.94 14.24
CA LEU A 80 -9.30 -3.30 14.04
C LEU A 80 -10.37 -4.30 13.57
N PRO A 81 -11.63 -4.28 14.07
CA PRO A 81 -12.65 -5.19 13.58
C PRO A 81 -12.91 -5.03 12.07
N GLU A 82 -12.88 -3.78 11.54
CA GLU A 82 -13.06 -3.53 10.12
C GLU A 82 -11.83 -3.94 9.31
N ILE A 83 -10.62 -3.69 9.84
CA ILE A 83 -9.37 -4.11 9.20
C ILE A 83 -9.31 -5.62 9.08
N ARG A 84 -9.64 -6.37 10.13
CA ARG A 84 -9.62 -7.84 10.14
C ARG A 84 -10.57 -8.48 9.13
N LYS A 85 -11.61 -7.77 8.68
CA LYS A 85 -12.48 -8.26 7.59
C LYS A 85 -11.70 -8.51 6.29
N ILE A 86 -10.56 -7.85 6.08
CA ILE A 86 -9.70 -8.07 4.92
C ILE A 86 -9.27 -9.55 4.85
N GLY A 87 -9.02 -10.20 5.99
CA GLY A 87 -8.68 -11.62 6.07
C GLY A 87 -9.72 -12.57 5.48
N THR A 88 -10.96 -12.12 5.27
CA THR A 88 -12.00 -12.92 4.59
C THR A 88 -11.85 -12.97 3.08
N VAL A 89 -11.07 -12.05 2.49
CA VAL A 89 -10.93 -11.91 1.03
C VAL A 89 -9.48 -11.92 0.55
N ALA A 90 -8.51 -11.73 1.44
CA ALA A 90 -7.09 -11.65 1.12
C ALA A 90 -6.24 -12.20 2.28
N ARG A 91 -4.94 -12.37 2.09
CA ARG A 91 -4.01 -12.63 3.20
C ARG A 91 -3.66 -11.29 3.83
N LEU A 92 -4.17 -11.05 5.03
CA LEU A 92 -3.89 -9.85 5.81
C LEU A 92 -2.65 -10.04 6.67
N HIS A 93 -1.71 -9.12 6.58
CA HIS A 93 -0.59 -8.89 7.50
C HIS A 93 -0.84 -7.58 8.24
N LEU A 94 -1.27 -7.66 9.49
CA LEU A 94 -1.60 -6.49 10.31
C LEU A 94 -0.45 -6.23 11.29
N HIS A 95 0.23 -5.09 11.11
CA HIS A 95 1.31 -4.65 11.98
C HIS A 95 0.84 -3.51 12.89
N ILE A 96 0.95 -3.73 14.20
CA ILE A 96 0.63 -2.75 15.25
C ILE A 96 1.82 -2.69 16.21
N GLY A 97 2.60 -1.61 16.17
CA GLY A 97 3.87 -1.59 16.88
C GLY A 97 4.76 -2.74 16.40
N ASP A 98 5.26 -3.56 17.34
CA ASP A 98 6.12 -4.71 17.04
C ASP A 98 5.36 -6.03 16.89
N GLN A 99 4.03 -5.99 16.95
CA GLN A 99 3.19 -7.19 16.80
C GLN A 99 2.72 -7.32 15.36
N GLU A 100 2.73 -8.57 14.86
CA GLU A 100 2.16 -8.95 13.58
C GLU A 100 1.07 -9.99 13.78
N GLU A 101 -0.07 -9.77 13.12
CA GLU A 101 -1.19 -10.72 13.02
C GLU A 101 -1.37 -11.10 11.55
N VAL A 102 -1.34 -12.41 11.23
CA VAL A 102 -1.55 -12.88 9.85
C VAL A 102 -2.82 -13.71 9.77
N THR A 103 -3.73 -13.35 8.86
CA THR A 103 -5.01 -14.04 8.66
C THR A 103 -5.40 -14.10 7.18
N GLY A 104 -6.20 -15.11 6.81
CA GLY A 104 -6.69 -15.26 5.44
C GLY A 104 -5.69 -15.87 4.47
N SER A 105 -5.97 -15.73 3.16
CA SER A 105 -5.14 -16.29 2.08
C SER A 105 -5.34 -15.55 0.75
N GLY A 106 -4.43 -15.76 -0.21
CA GLY A 106 -4.51 -15.17 -1.54
C GLY A 106 -3.61 -13.95 -1.70
N MET A 107 -4.11 -12.84 -2.27
CA MET A 107 -3.36 -11.61 -2.45
C MET A 107 -2.88 -11.05 -1.10
N ASP A 108 -1.61 -10.68 -1.01
CA ASP A 108 -1.06 -10.13 0.22
C ASP A 108 -1.54 -8.69 0.43
N VAL A 109 -2.05 -8.42 1.64
CA VAL A 109 -2.46 -7.09 2.08
C VAL A 109 -1.78 -6.78 3.40
N VAL A 110 -0.93 -5.78 3.38
CA VAL A 110 -0.22 -5.29 4.57
C VAL A 110 -0.94 -4.06 5.10
N VAL A 111 -1.23 -4.04 6.39
CA VAL A 111 -1.73 -2.85 7.10
C VAL A 111 -0.72 -2.49 8.17
N ALA A 112 -0.01 -1.37 7.99
CA ALA A 112 0.99 -0.86 8.92
C ALA A 112 0.43 0.36 9.65
N ILE A 113 0.33 0.27 10.98
CA ILE A 113 -0.24 1.31 11.83
C ILE A 113 0.85 1.98 12.65
N GLY A 114 1.03 3.29 12.50
CA GLY A 114 1.91 4.13 13.31
C GLY A 114 3.40 3.88 13.10
N LYS A 115 3.80 3.17 12.05
CA LYS A 115 5.21 2.97 11.71
C LYS A 115 5.69 4.09 10.78
N SER A 116 6.73 4.82 11.17
CA SER A 116 7.36 5.81 10.30
C SER A 116 8.54 5.19 9.52
N GLY A 117 8.79 5.70 8.31
CA GLY A 117 9.94 5.23 7.53
C GLY A 117 11.29 5.50 8.22
N ARG A 118 11.38 6.57 9.03
CA ARG A 118 12.57 6.89 9.82
C ARG A 118 12.76 5.91 10.98
N GLU A 119 11.68 5.57 11.67
CA GLU A 119 11.71 4.56 12.74
C GLU A 119 12.07 3.19 12.20
N GLU A 120 11.58 2.85 11.02
CA GLU A 120 11.89 1.60 10.33
C GLU A 120 13.39 1.47 10.07
N VAL A 121 14.01 2.50 9.46
CA VAL A 121 15.47 2.52 9.21
C VAL A 121 16.26 2.51 10.53
N THR A 122 15.83 3.30 11.53
CA THR A 122 16.50 3.34 12.84
C THR A 122 16.43 1.99 13.55
N SER A 123 15.30 1.31 13.50
CA SER A 123 15.11 -0.03 14.07
C SER A 123 15.94 -1.08 13.33
N CYS A 124 16.06 -0.97 12.02
CA CYS A 124 16.91 -1.80 11.19
C CYS A 124 18.38 -1.68 11.63
N ILE A 125 18.91 -0.46 11.74
CA ILE A 125 20.30 -0.21 12.19
C ILE A 125 20.52 -0.76 13.60
N ARG A 126 19.55 -0.59 14.52
CA ARG A 126 19.67 -1.12 15.89
C ARG A 126 19.75 -2.65 15.90
N ARG A 127 18.89 -3.34 15.14
CA ARG A 127 18.94 -4.82 15.02
C ARG A 127 20.26 -5.31 14.44
N MET A 128 20.80 -4.62 13.42
CA MET A 128 22.14 -4.94 12.87
C MET A 128 23.23 -4.81 13.93
N ALA A 129 23.17 -3.77 14.79
CA ALA A 129 24.12 -3.59 15.88
C ALA A 129 23.97 -4.67 16.96
N GLU A 130 22.77 -5.05 17.31
CA GLU A 130 22.46 -6.15 18.25
C GLU A 130 22.98 -7.50 17.72
N ASP A 131 22.88 -7.74 16.42
CA ASP A 131 23.42 -8.93 15.76
C ASP A 131 24.92 -8.86 15.48
N HIS A 132 25.60 -7.79 15.95
CA HIS A 132 27.04 -7.58 15.82
C HIS A 132 27.50 -7.58 14.34
N VAL A 133 26.67 -7.07 13.43
CA VAL A 133 27.01 -6.95 12.01
C VAL A 133 28.18 -5.99 11.83
N PRO A 134 29.32 -6.42 11.22
CA PRO A 134 30.44 -5.53 10.98
C PRO A 134 30.06 -4.41 10.01
N PRO A 135 30.40 -3.13 10.27
CA PRO A 135 30.03 -2.00 9.42
C PRO A 135 30.43 -2.18 7.94
N GLU A 136 31.55 -2.84 7.68
CA GLU A 136 32.06 -3.12 6.33
C GLU A 136 31.22 -4.15 5.55
N LYS A 137 30.31 -4.86 6.20
CA LYS A 137 29.39 -5.80 5.58
C LYS A 137 28.01 -5.19 5.31
N VAL A 138 27.78 -3.96 5.80
CA VAL A 138 26.48 -3.29 5.62
C VAL A 138 26.40 -2.76 4.21
N ASP A 139 25.54 -3.36 3.41
CA ASP A 139 25.16 -2.92 2.07
C ASP A 139 23.63 -2.79 1.95
N GLU A 140 23.14 -2.37 0.79
CA GLU A 140 21.73 -2.17 0.52
C GLU A 140 20.93 -3.46 0.69
N ALA A 141 21.44 -4.59 0.18
CA ALA A 141 20.77 -5.88 0.24
C ALA A 141 20.63 -6.40 1.69
N LEU A 142 21.67 -6.20 2.49
CA LEU A 142 21.64 -6.57 3.90
C LEU A 142 20.64 -5.67 4.67
N LEU A 143 20.64 -4.36 4.40
CA LEU A 143 19.68 -3.45 5.02
C LEU A 143 18.22 -3.84 4.65
N ASP A 144 17.96 -4.15 3.38
CA ASP A 144 16.64 -4.65 2.93
C ASP A 144 16.20 -5.89 3.72
N SER A 145 17.12 -6.82 4.00
CA SER A 145 16.81 -8.04 4.75
C SER A 145 16.41 -7.79 6.22
N TYR A 146 16.86 -6.66 6.77
CA TYR A 146 16.54 -6.24 8.14
C TYR A 146 15.27 -5.37 8.24
N LEU A 147 14.76 -4.87 7.11
CA LEU A 147 13.51 -4.11 7.13
C LEU A 147 12.31 -5.00 7.52
N THR A 148 11.40 -4.46 8.30
CA THR A 148 10.15 -5.14 8.64
C THR A 148 9.25 -5.24 7.40
N PHE A 149 9.28 -4.18 6.57
CA PHE A 149 8.50 -4.11 5.34
C PHE A 149 9.41 -4.30 4.14
N GLN A 150 9.45 -5.53 3.60
CA GLN A 150 10.33 -5.94 2.50
C GLN A 150 9.67 -5.81 1.11
N TYR A 151 8.58 -5.06 0.99
CA TYR A 151 7.92 -4.84 -0.29
C TYR A 151 8.29 -3.47 -0.87
N THR A 152 8.48 -3.44 -2.17
CA THR A 152 8.78 -2.21 -2.92
C THR A 152 7.55 -1.85 -3.74
N PRO A 153 6.77 -0.82 -3.34
CA PRO A 153 5.60 -0.42 -4.09
C PRO A 153 6.02 0.21 -5.43
N GLU A 154 5.33 -0.15 -6.49
CA GLU A 154 5.49 0.50 -7.79
C GLU A 154 4.66 1.80 -7.87
N VAL A 155 3.58 1.85 -7.09
CA VAL A 155 2.68 2.98 -6.99
C VAL A 155 2.44 3.31 -5.53
N VAL A 156 2.61 4.57 -5.18
CA VAL A 156 2.21 5.13 -3.89
C VAL A 156 1.12 6.16 -4.10
N ILE A 157 -0.01 5.95 -3.45
CA ILE A 157 -1.17 6.83 -3.50
C ILE A 157 -1.29 7.54 -2.15
N LYS A 158 -1.18 8.86 -2.15
CA LYS A 158 -1.49 9.69 -0.98
C LYS A 158 -2.89 10.27 -1.14
N SER A 159 -3.80 9.89 -0.26
CA SER A 159 -5.14 10.48 -0.21
C SER A 159 -5.16 11.70 0.72
N GLY A 160 -5.81 12.76 0.31
CA GLY A 160 -5.96 13.99 1.08
C GLY A 160 -4.64 14.72 1.34
N GLY A 161 -4.37 15.76 0.57
CA GLY A 161 -3.18 16.60 0.69
C GLY A 161 -2.01 16.21 -0.20
N ASP A 162 -1.03 17.10 -0.25
CA ASP A 162 0.12 17.11 -1.16
C ASP A 162 1.47 16.85 -0.45
N HIS A 163 1.45 16.56 0.85
CA HIS A 163 2.65 16.35 1.65
C HIS A 163 2.79 14.88 2.05
N LEU A 164 3.98 14.33 1.88
CA LEU A 164 4.35 13.01 2.39
C LEU A 164 4.88 13.18 3.82
N THR A 165 4.09 12.74 4.79
CA THR A 165 4.51 12.62 6.18
C THR A 165 4.79 11.16 6.50
N ASP A 166 5.86 10.89 7.25
CA ASP A 166 6.22 9.54 7.72
C ASP A 166 6.24 8.46 6.63
N PHE A 167 6.75 8.85 5.49
CA PHE A 167 6.81 8.04 4.30
C PHE A 167 7.80 6.88 4.45
N LEU A 168 7.49 5.74 3.84
CA LEU A 168 8.40 4.60 3.71
C LEU A 168 9.50 4.93 2.68
N ILE A 169 10.43 5.81 3.09
CA ILE A 169 11.42 6.45 2.19
C ILE A 169 12.24 5.39 1.46
N TRP A 170 12.70 4.37 2.17
CA TRP A 170 13.58 3.35 1.60
C TRP A 170 12.87 2.50 0.55
N GLN A 171 11.68 2.01 0.88
CA GLN A 171 10.94 1.10 0.02
C GLN A 171 10.36 1.78 -1.24
N SER A 172 10.23 3.11 -1.24
CA SER A 172 9.49 3.85 -2.27
C SER A 172 10.36 4.71 -3.18
N VAL A 173 11.69 4.50 -3.16
CA VAL A 173 12.66 5.30 -3.94
C VAL A 173 12.32 5.32 -5.44
N TYR A 174 11.83 4.20 -5.98
CA TYR A 174 11.49 4.06 -7.40
C TYR A 174 9.98 4.01 -7.66
N SER A 175 9.16 4.41 -6.69
CA SER A 175 7.71 4.40 -6.82
C SER A 175 7.20 5.60 -7.60
N GLU A 176 6.15 5.38 -8.40
CA GLU A 176 5.35 6.48 -8.96
C GLU A 176 4.42 7.04 -7.90
N LEU A 177 4.54 8.34 -7.62
CA LEU A 177 3.75 9.02 -6.60
C LEU A 177 2.50 9.65 -7.21
N PHE A 178 1.34 9.35 -6.62
CA PHE A 178 0.05 9.94 -6.97
C PHE A 178 -0.54 10.65 -5.76
N PHE A 179 -0.72 11.94 -5.89
CA PHE A 179 -1.44 12.74 -4.91
C PHE A 179 -2.90 12.86 -5.35
N SER A 180 -3.80 12.46 -4.48
CA SER A 180 -5.24 12.57 -4.72
C SER A 180 -5.80 13.72 -3.89
N ASP A 181 -6.43 14.69 -4.54
CA ASP A 181 -7.15 15.77 -3.87
C ASP A 181 -8.39 15.27 -3.11
N VAL A 182 -8.76 14.01 -3.36
CA VAL A 182 -9.92 13.39 -2.72
C VAL A 182 -9.50 12.85 -1.35
N ASN A 183 -10.13 13.35 -0.28
CA ASN A 183 -9.97 12.79 1.06
C ASN A 183 -10.38 11.32 1.11
N TRP A 184 -9.75 10.54 1.99
CA TRP A 184 -10.00 9.11 2.12
C TRP A 184 -11.47 8.75 2.23
N GLU A 185 -12.24 9.49 3.02
CA GLU A 185 -13.69 9.29 3.19
C GLU A 185 -14.47 9.33 1.86
N PHE A 186 -14.06 10.17 0.91
CA PHE A 186 -14.71 10.34 -0.40
C PHE A 186 -14.02 9.57 -1.52
N PHE A 187 -12.90 8.90 -1.25
CA PHE A 187 -12.15 8.12 -2.24
C PHE A 187 -13.00 6.94 -2.74
N ARG A 188 -13.21 6.87 -4.03
CA ARG A 188 -14.08 5.91 -4.71
C ARG A 188 -13.29 5.03 -5.66
N GLU A 189 -13.93 3.96 -6.09
CA GLU A 189 -13.34 3.07 -7.09
C GLU A 189 -12.93 3.79 -8.38
N VAL A 190 -13.72 4.76 -8.84
CA VAL A 190 -13.41 5.53 -10.05
C VAL A 190 -12.12 6.34 -9.89
N ASP A 191 -11.84 6.85 -8.69
CA ASP A 191 -10.64 7.61 -8.40
C ASP A 191 -9.41 6.69 -8.40
N PHE A 192 -9.54 5.50 -7.80
CA PHE A 192 -8.52 4.45 -7.86
C PHE A 192 -8.24 3.98 -9.30
N LEU A 193 -9.27 3.72 -10.09
CA LEU A 193 -9.11 3.30 -11.49
C LEU A 193 -8.47 4.38 -12.37
N ARG A 194 -8.71 5.66 -12.10
CA ARG A 194 -8.02 6.77 -12.79
C ARG A 194 -6.52 6.72 -12.52
N ILE A 195 -6.13 6.54 -11.27
CA ILE A 195 -4.71 6.42 -10.89
C ILE A 195 -4.06 5.23 -11.62
N LEU A 196 -4.70 4.07 -11.64
CA LEU A 196 -4.15 2.89 -12.32
C LEU A 196 -4.04 3.10 -13.84
N ARG A 197 -5.02 3.78 -14.46
CA ARG A 197 -4.95 4.14 -15.88
C ARG A 197 -3.81 5.13 -16.15
N ASP A 198 -3.63 6.12 -15.30
CA ASP A 198 -2.58 7.12 -15.45
C ASP A 198 -1.20 6.48 -15.22
N TYR A 199 -1.07 5.52 -14.27
CA TYR A 199 0.15 4.74 -14.07
C TYR A 199 0.58 4.01 -15.34
N GLN A 200 -0.32 3.25 -16.00
CA GLN A 200 0.05 2.53 -17.23
C GLN A 200 0.47 3.45 -18.38
N SER A 201 0.05 4.73 -18.36
CA SER A 201 0.42 5.72 -19.39
C SER A 201 1.78 6.37 -19.14
N ARG A 202 2.34 6.25 -17.92
CA ARG A 202 3.63 6.84 -17.58
C ARG A 202 4.77 5.93 -18.09
N MET A 203 5.74 6.56 -18.75
CA MET A 203 6.98 5.86 -19.11
C MET A 203 7.87 5.75 -17.87
N ARG A 204 8.12 4.54 -17.42
CA ARG A 204 9.02 4.26 -16.29
C ARG A 204 10.47 4.52 -16.72
N ARG A 205 11.07 5.57 -16.20
CA ARG A 205 12.44 5.99 -16.56
C ARG A 205 13.47 5.66 -15.47
N PHE A 206 13.34 4.70 -14.64
CA PHE A 206 14.33 4.20 -13.65
C PHE A 206 15.64 5.03 -13.55
N GLY A 207 15.56 6.37 -13.49
CA GLY A 207 16.74 7.25 -13.40
C GLY A 207 17.62 7.35 -14.67
N LYS A 208 17.15 6.90 -15.82
CA LYS A 208 17.85 7.02 -17.13
C LYS A 208 17.33 8.21 -17.93
#